data_ade54aed9449de7b5b36102c164a6483
#
_entry.id   ade54aed9449de7b5b36102c164a6483
#
_cell.length_a   1.000
_cell.length_b   1.000
_cell.length_c   1.000
_cell.angle_alpha   90.00
_cell.angle_beta   90.00
_cell.angle_gamma   90.00
#
_symmetry.space_group_name_H-M   'P 1'
#
loop_
_entity.id
_entity.type
_entity.pdbx_description
1 polymer ?
#
loop_
_entity_poly.entity_id
_entity_poly.type
_entity_poly.pdbx_seq_one_letter_code
_entity_poly.pdbx_strand_id
1 'polypeptide(L)'
;MKIVRTIEDGNLVFVHVHQYLNGGEAQWVTTDTFRADENGRIVEHWDVIDYYRTPENGQLDQIFGDFKIKDLDKTAENKKTVRRFLTEIFQNGELEQWSDYVADDLIQHNHEIGQGSAAYKNYVAEYGVTFDFVFQLLG
;
A
#
# COMPACT_ATOMS: atom_id res chain seq x y z
N MET A 1 -6.44 -17.52 8.67
CA MET A 1 -6.25 -16.53 7.60
C MET A 1 -7.48 -15.64 7.54
N LYS A 2 -7.29 -14.32 7.38
CA LYS A 2 -8.37 -13.35 7.21
C LYS A 2 -8.05 -12.46 6.02
N ILE A 3 -8.91 -12.46 5.00
CA ILE A 3 -8.86 -11.47 3.92
C ILE A 3 -9.39 -10.17 4.51
N VAL A 4 -8.60 -9.12 4.44
CA VAL A 4 -8.88 -7.82 5.06
C VAL A 4 -9.51 -6.88 4.04
N ARG A 5 -8.98 -6.86 2.82
CA ARG A 5 -9.52 -6.08 1.70
C ARG A 5 -9.20 -6.75 0.37
N THR A 6 -10.05 -6.48 -0.60
CA THR A 6 -9.88 -6.89 -1.99
C THR A 6 -10.10 -5.68 -2.87
N ILE A 7 -9.22 -5.48 -3.85
CA ILE A 7 -9.31 -4.42 -4.86
C ILE A 7 -9.18 -5.08 -6.22
N GLU A 8 -9.95 -4.64 -7.19
CA GLU A 8 -9.94 -5.19 -8.55
C GLU A 8 -9.67 -4.11 -9.59
N ASP A 9 -9.00 -4.50 -10.67
CA ASP A 9 -8.78 -3.68 -11.86
C ASP A 9 -8.73 -4.59 -13.10
N GLY A 10 -9.85 -4.68 -13.81
CA GLY A 10 -10.00 -5.60 -14.93
C GLY A 10 -9.87 -7.07 -14.53
N ASN A 11 -8.88 -7.77 -15.07
CA ASN A 11 -8.59 -9.18 -14.73
C ASN A 11 -7.55 -9.36 -13.63
N LEU A 12 -7.15 -8.26 -12.98
CA LEU A 12 -6.25 -8.26 -11.82
C LEU A 12 -7.05 -8.11 -10.52
N VAL A 13 -6.69 -8.89 -9.52
CA VAL A 13 -7.27 -8.83 -8.18
C VAL A 13 -6.14 -8.71 -7.17
N PHE A 14 -6.15 -7.63 -6.40
CA PHE A 14 -5.25 -7.43 -5.25
C PHE A 14 -5.96 -7.81 -3.97
N VAL A 15 -5.28 -8.57 -3.12
CA VAL A 15 -5.79 -9.01 -1.81
C VAL A 15 -4.79 -8.67 -0.72
N HIS A 16 -5.26 -8.04 0.36
CA HIS A 16 -4.48 -7.81 1.57
C HIS A 16 -4.96 -8.77 2.65
N VAL A 17 -4.04 -9.55 3.20
CA VAL A 17 -4.38 -10.72 4.03
C VAL A 17 -3.59 -10.70 5.34
N HIS A 18 -4.28 -10.99 6.43
CA HIS A 18 -3.67 -11.39 7.68
C HIS A 18 -3.63 -12.93 7.75
N GLN A 19 -2.44 -13.47 7.71
CA GLN A 19 -2.22 -14.90 7.87
C GLN A 19 -1.77 -15.20 9.30
N TYR A 20 -2.27 -16.28 9.86
CA TYR A 20 -1.84 -16.78 11.16
C TYR A 20 -1.88 -18.31 11.19
N LEU A 21 -0.93 -18.89 11.90
CA LEU A 21 -0.71 -20.32 12.04
C LEU A 21 -0.76 -20.69 13.51
N ASN A 22 -1.15 -21.93 13.84
CA ASN A 22 -1.13 -22.47 15.20
C ASN A 22 -1.77 -21.56 16.25
N GLY A 23 -2.94 -20.99 15.94
CA GLY A 23 -3.65 -20.11 16.88
C GLY A 23 -3.02 -18.74 17.09
N GLY A 24 -2.07 -18.33 16.23
CA GLY A 24 -1.41 -17.02 16.28
C GLY A 24 0.04 -17.05 16.73
N GLU A 25 0.63 -18.23 16.87
CA GLU A 25 2.07 -18.39 17.16
C GLU A 25 2.96 -17.76 16.09
N ALA A 26 2.53 -17.82 14.83
CA ALA A 26 3.19 -17.15 13.72
C ALA A 26 2.16 -16.37 12.91
N GLN A 27 2.47 -15.13 12.58
CA GLN A 27 1.59 -14.24 11.87
C GLN A 27 2.33 -13.46 10.78
N TRP A 28 1.65 -13.28 9.65
CA TRP A 28 2.17 -12.52 8.50
C TRP A 28 1.13 -11.57 7.95
N VAL A 29 1.62 -10.51 7.35
CA VAL A 29 0.87 -9.62 6.45
C VAL A 29 1.26 -9.98 5.04
N THR A 30 0.31 -10.32 4.20
CA THR A 30 0.59 -10.54 2.78
C THR A 30 -0.23 -9.63 1.90
N THR A 31 0.37 -9.22 0.78
CA THR A 31 -0.32 -8.60 -0.33
C THR A 31 -0.14 -9.48 -1.53
N ASP A 32 -1.24 -10.01 -2.02
CA ASP A 32 -1.26 -10.97 -3.12
C ASP A 32 -1.96 -10.31 -4.33
N THR A 33 -1.37 -10.42 -5.50
CA THR A 33 -1.99 -10.02 -6.76
C THR A 33 -2.19 -11.25 -7.63
N PHE A 34 -3.38 -11.41 -8.13
CA PHE A 34 -3.75 -12.51 -9.03
C PHE A 34 -4.19 -11.98 -10.38
N ARG A 35 -3.85 -12.67 -11.45
CA ARG A 35 -4.42 -12.46 -12.77
C ARG A 35 -5.29 -13.63 -13.18
N ALA A 36 -6.48 -13.34 -13.65
CA ALA A 36 -7.41 -14.34 -14.18
C ALA A 36 -7.39 -14.37 -15.73
N ASP A 37 -7.68 -15.54 -16.31
CA ASP A 37 -7.94 -15.70 -17.74
C ASP A 37 -9.42 -15.38 -18.09
N GLU A 38 -9.76 -15.49 -19.36
CA GLU A 38 -11.12 -15.27 -19.87
C GLU A 38 -12.18 -16.23 -19.31
N ASN A 39 -11.76 -17.35 -18.72
CA ASN A 39 -12.62 -18.36 -18.09
C ASN A 39 -12.69 -18.20 -16.57
N GLY A 40 -12.08 -17.15 -16.01
CA GLY A 40 -12.02 -16.88 -14.58
C GLY A 40 -11.04 -17.74 -13.80
N ARG A 41 -10.08 -18.39 -14.47
CA ARG A 41 -9.05 -19.20 -13.81
C ARG A 41 -7.84 -18.34 -13.50
N ILE A 42 -7.25 -18.53 -12.32
CA ILE A 42 -5.99 -17.86 -11.95
C ILE A 42 -4.86 -18.41 -12.83
N VAL A 43 -4.16 -17.51 -13.52
CA VAL A 43 -3.07 -17.84 -14.44
C VAL A 43 -1.74 -17.19 -14.04
N GLU A 44 -1.76 -16.26 -13.08
CA GLU A 44 -0.55 -15.62 -12.58
C GLU A 44 -0.77 -15.09 -11.17
N HIS A 45 0.29 -15.14 -10.35
CA HIS A 45 0.26 -14.72 -8.96
C HIS A 45 1.57 -14.03 -8.58
N TRP A 46 1.46 -12.93 -7.86
CA TRP A 46 2.56 -12.22 -7.20
C TRP A 46 2.20 -12.02 -5.74
N ASP A 47 3.17 -12.16 -4.86
CA ASP A 47 2.99 -11.85 -3.45
C ASP A 47 4.14 -11.07 -2.84
N VAL A 48 3.82 -10.35 -1.77
CA VAL A 48 4.78 -9.76 -0.85
C VAL A 48 4.38 -10.18 0.55
N ILE A 49 5.32 -10.71 1.32
CA ILE A 49 5.10 -11.23 2.67
C ILE A 49 5.99 -10.46 3.65
N ASP A 50 5.41 -9.99 4.74
CA ASP A 50 6.14 -9.46 5.90
C ASP A 50 5.61 -10.08 7.19
N TYR A 51 6.39 -10.05 8.25
CA TYR A 51 5.95 -10.46 9.57
C TYR A 51 4.95 -9.46 10.13
N TYR A 52 3.85 -9.97 10.71
CA TYR A 52 2.97 -9.14 11.51
C TYR A 52 3.66 -8.77 12.83
N ARG A 53 3.68 -7.48 13.12
CA ARG A 53 4.22 -6.94 14.36
C ARG A 53 3.08 -6.32 15.16
N THR A 54 2.95 -6.70 16.41
CA THR A 54 2.00 -6.05 17.32
C THR A 54 2.35 -4.56 17.46
N PRO A 55 1.37 -3.65 17.35
CA PRO A 55 1.63 -2.23 17.51
C PRO A 55 2.23 -1.90 18.88
N GLU A 56 3.25 -1.05 18.90
CA GLU A 56 3.91 -0.55 20.11
C GLU A 56 4.03 0.98 20.05
N ASN A 57 4.11 1.65 21.20
CA ASN A 57 4.46 3.07 21.32
C ASN A 57 3.65 4.02 20.42
N GLY A 58 2.35 3.81 20.30
CA GLY A 58 1.47 4.65 19.47
C GLY A 58 1.45 4.31 17.99
N GLN A 59 2.11 3.24 17.58
CA GLN A 59 1.97 2.67 16.25
C GLN A 59 0.53 2.19 16.02
N LEU A 60 0.09 2.22 14.78
CA LEU A 60 -1.19 1.64 14.37
C LEU A 60 -0.98 0.21 13.87
N ASP A 61 -2.05 -0.56 13.88
CA ASP A 61 -2.04 -1.91 13.32
C ASP A 61 -1.64 -1.90 11.84
N GLN A 62 -0.72 -2.79 11.43
CA GLN A 62 -0.21 -2.87 10.06
C GLN A 62 -1.30 -3.23 9.03
N ILE A 63 -2.40 -3.82 9.48
CA ILE A 63 -3.42 -4.42 8.60
C ILE A 63 -4.74 -3.66 8.68
N PHE A 64 -5.17 -3.35 9.92
CA PHE A 64 -6.50 -2.82 10.16
C PHE A 64 -6.53 -1.30 10.16
N GLY A 65 -7.60 -0.73 9.58
CA GLY A 65 -7.84 0.70 9.46
C GLY A 65 -9.29 0.94 9.04
N ASP A 66 -9.60 2.14 8.55
CA ASP A 66 -10.90 2.42 7.93
C ASP A 66 -10.96 1.76 6.55
N PHE A 67 -11.84 0.77 6.40
CA PHE A 67 -12.08 0.04 5.14
C PHE A 67 -13.33 0.52 4.40
N LYS A 68 -13.92 1.61 4.85
CA LYS A 68 -15.12 2.14 4.23
C LYS A 68 -14.83 2.67 2.82
N ILE A 69 -15.32 1.98 1.82
CA ILE A 69 -15.23 2.42 0.43
C ILE A 69 -16.16 3.62 0.23
N LYS A 70 -15.61 4.70 -0.33
CA LYS A 70 -16.30 5.95 -0.65
C LYS A 70 -15.87 6.43 -2.03
N ASP A 71 -16.61 7.37 -2.58
CA ASP A 71 -16.22 8.13 -3.79
C ASP A 71 -15.82 7.24 -4.98
N LEU A 72 -16.62 6.22 -5.27
CA LEU A 72 -16.39 5.27 -6.37
C LEU A 72 -16.24 5.94 -7.74
N ASP A 73 -16.85 7.10 -7.91
CA ASP A 73 -16.73 7.93 -9.11
C ASP A 73 -15.35 8.59 -9.28
N LYS A 74 -14.55 8.65 -8.20
CA LYS A 74 -13.18 9.19 -8.21
C LYS A 74 -12.09 8.15 -8.43
N THR A 75 -12.41 6.89 -8.65
CA THR A 75 -11.41 5.81 -8.77
C THR A 75 -10.32 6.13 -9.79
N ALA A 76 -10.69 6.59 -10.99
CA ALA A 76 -9.73 6.92 -12.04
C ALA A 76 -8.86 8.14 -11.68
N GLU A 77 -9.44 9.15 -11.01
CA GLU A 77 -8.71 10.33 -10.55
C GLU A 77 -7.72 9.96 -9.45
N ASN A 78 -8.16 9.19 -8.45
CA ASN A 78 -7.32 8.72 -7.36
C ASN A 78 -6.14 7.87 -7.88
N LYS A 79 -6.38 6.98 -8.84
CA LYS A 79 -5.34 6.20 -9.52
C LYS A 79 -4.31 7.10 -10.21
N LYS A 80 -4.77 8.15 -10.90
CA LYS A 80 -3.90 9.15 -11.52
C LYS A 80 -3.08 9.93 -10.48
N THR A 81 -3.69 10.32 -9.37
CA THR A 81 -3.02 11.03 -8.27
C THR A 81 -1.90 10.20 -7.67
N VAL A 82 -2.18 8.92 -7.33
CA VAL A 82 -1.16 8.02 -6.79
C VAL A 82 -0.02 7.80 -7.79
N ARG A 83 -0.32 7.64 -9.08
CA ARG A 83 0.69 7.52 -10.13
C ARG A 83 1.62 8.73 -10.19
N ARG A 84 1.04 9.94 -10.17
CA ARG A 84 1.82 11.18 -10.15
C ARG A 84 2.66 11.30 -8.88
N PHE A 85 2.09 11.02 -7.73
CA PHE A 85 2.81 11.00 -6.47
C PHE A 85 4.07 10.11 -6.53
N LEU A 86 3.91 8.88 -7.01
CA LEU A 86 5.03 7.95 -7.14
C LEU A 86 6.09 8.45 -8.14
N THR A 87 5.67 9.03 -9.26
CA THR A 87 6.60 9.56 -10.26
C THR A 87 7.30 10.82 -9.78
N GLU A 88 6.56 11.81 -9.31
CA GLU A 88 7.10 13.13 -8.96
C GLU A 88 7.93 13.06 -7.68
N ILE A 89 7.43 12.39 -6.65
CA ILE A 89 8.12 12.33 -5.35
C ILE A 89 9.22 11.27 -5.33
N PHE A 90 8.92 10.02 -5.71
CA PHE A 90 9.88 8.92 -5.54
C PHE A 90 10.83 8.76 -6.72
N GLN A 91 10.38 8.97 -7.95
CA GLN A 91 11.22 8.81 -9.13
C GLN A 91 12.02 10.08 -9.42
N ASN A 92 11.38 11.26 -9.37
CA ASN A 92 12.02 12.53 -9.71
C ASN A 92 12.64 13.22 -8.48
N GLY A 93 12.24 12.88 -7.27
CA GLY A 93 12.73 13.50 -6.04
C GLY A 93 12.17 14.89 -5.75
N GLU A 94 11.02 15.25 -6.31
CA GLU A 94 10.39 16.59 -6.24
C GLU A 94 9.67 16.78 -4.89
N LEU A 95 10.41 16.70 -3.78
CA LEU A 95 9.87 16.73 -2.42
C LEU A 95 9.16 18.04 -2.06
N GLU A 96 9.39 19.11 -2.78
CA GLU A 96 8.69 20.40 -2.62
C GLU A 96 7.20 20.27 -2.99
N GLN A 97 6.83 19.33 -3.85
CA GLN A 97 5.44 19.07 -4.24
C GLN A 97 4.69 18.14 -3.28
N TRP A 98 5.33 17.71 -2.18
CA TRP A 98 4.77 16.75 -1.23
C TRP A 98 3.36 17.08 -0.75
N SER A 99 3.11 18.34 -0.40
CA SER A 99 1.80 18.80 0.12
C SER A 99 0.68 18.77 -0.92
N ASP A 100 1.01 18.64 -2.20
CA ASP A 100 -0.01 18.48 -3.25
C ASP A 100 -0.65 17.09 -3.24
N TYR A 101 0.02 16.12 -2.58
CA TYR A 101 -0.37 14.72 -2.57
C TYR A 101 -0.74 14.20 -1.19
N VAL A 102 -0.05 14.63 -0.15
CA VAL A 102 -0.13 14.02 1.19
C VAL A 102 -0.73 14.99 2.18
N ALA A 103 -1.88 14.62 2.75
CA ALA A 103 -2.57 15.38 3.78
C ALA A 103 -1.74 15.41 5.08
N ASP A 104 -1.81 16.52 5.83
CA ASP A 104 -1.03 16.72 7.07
C ASP A 104 -1.32 15.65 8.13
N ASP A 105 -2.55 15.18 8.19
CA ASP A 105 -3.06 14.18 9.13
C ASP A 105 -2.97 12.75 8.60
N LEU A 106 -2.04 12.47 7.68
CA LEU A 106 -1.81 11.14 7.15
C LEU A 106 -1.75 10.10 8.25
N ILE A 107 -2.55 9.04 8.11
CA ILE A 107 -2.55 7.87 8.98
C ILE A 107 -1.53 6.87 8.45
N GLN A 108 -0.51 6.56 9.26
CA GLN A 108 0.59 5.66 8.87
C GLN A 108 0.47 4.30 9.56
N HIS A 109 0.45 3.24 8.76
CA HIS A 109 0.40 1.86 9.24
C HIS A 109 1.76 1.14 9.16
N ASN A 110 2.75 1.72 8.49
CA ASN A 110 4.10 1.19 8.49
C ASN A 110 4.81 1.56 9.81
N HIS A 111 5.28 0.56 10.53
CA HIS A 111 5.92 0.73 11.84
C HIS A 111 7.31 1.39 11.80
N GLU A 112 7.95 1.42 10.63
CA GLU A 112 9.24 2.09 10.42
C GLU A 112 9.09 3.62 10.27
N ILE A 113 7.86 4.12 10.09
CA ILE A 113 7.56 5.52 9.80
C ILE A 113 6.67 6.09 10.90
N GLY A 114 7.00 7.26 11.40
CA GLY A 114 6.17 7.97 12.37
C GLY A 114 4.84 8.45 11.79
N GLN A 115 3.90 8.85 12.65
CA GLN A 115 2.58 9.33 12.25
C GLN A 115 2.65 10.71 11.58
N GLY A 116 1.74 10.94 10.65
CA GLY A 116 1.55 12.22 9.95
C GLY A 116 2.46 12.43 8.74
N SER A 117 2.09 13.42 7.96
CA SER A 117 2.74 13.78 6.70
C SER A 117 4.23 14.12 6.86
N ALA A 118 4.58 14.89 7.88
CA ALA A 118 5.97 15.34 8.09
C ALA A 118 6.92 14.15 8.37
N ALA A 119 6.49 13.17 9.18
CA ALA A 119 7.30 11.99 9.48
C ALA A 119 7.52 11.15 8.21
N TYR A 120 6.49 11.00 7.39
CA TYR A 120 6.61 10.26 6.13
C TYR A 120 7.49 11.00 5.12
N LYS A 121 7.35 12.33 4.99
CA LYS A 121 8.23 13.14 4.12
C LYS A 121 9.70 13.01 4.52
N ASN A 122 10.00 13.09 5.82
CA ASN A 122 11.37 12.96 6.33
C ASN A 122 11.95 11.56 6.04
N TYR A 123 11.14 10.51 6.22
CA TYR A 123 11.55 9.14 5.87
C TYR A 123 11.88 9.01 4.38
N VAL A 124 11.03 9.55 3.50
CA VAL A 124 11.28 9.53 2.05
C VAL A 124 12.52 10.35 1.68
N ALA A 125 12.71 11.51 2.31
CA ALA A 125 13.90 12.34 2.08
C ALA A 125 15.20 11.63 2.47
N GLU A 126 15.16 10.80 3.53
CA GLU A 126 16.32 10.05 4.01
C GLU A 126 16.59 8.79 3.17
N TYR A 127 15.57 8.04 2.80
CA TYR A 127 15.71 6.71 2.21
C TYR A 127 15.10 6.57 0.81
N GLY A 128 14.07 7.34 0.47
CA GLY A 128 13.24 7.11 -0.72
C GLY A 128 13.87 7.57 -2.02
N VAL A 129 14.66 8.64 -2.01
CA VAL A 129 15.26 9.24 -3.22
C VAL A 129 16.59 8.62 -3.64
N THR A 130 17.05 7.60 -2.93
CA THR A 130 18.30 6.87 -3.24
C THR A 130 18.08 5.62 -4.07
N PHE A 131 16.83 5.29 -4.40
CA PHE A 131 16.49 4.10 -5.17
C PHE A 131 16.13 4.45 -6.62
N ASP A 132 16.67 3.69 -7.56
CA ASP A 132 16.23 3.71 -8.95
C ASP A 132 14.89 2.98 -9.06
N PHE A 133 13.78 3.71 -9.09
CA PHE A 133 12.47 3.14 -9.28
C PHE A 133 12.14 2.99 -10.77
N VAL A 134 11.82 1.79 -11.19
CA VAL A 134 11.19 1.54 -12.48
C VAL A 134 9.73 1.20 -12.22
N PHE A 135 8.83 2.14 -12.52
CA PHE A 135 7.40 1.90 -12.44
C PHE A 135 6.85 1.53 -13.82
N GLN A 136 6.31 0.32 -13.91
CA GLN A 136 5.39 -0.02 -14.97
C GLN A 136 4.01 -0.18 -14.34
N LEU A 137 3.23 0.90 -14.33
CA LEU A 137 1.84 0.84 -13.92
C LEU A 137 1.03 0.41 -15.14
N LEU A 138 0.48 -0.78 -15.07
CA LEU A 138 -0.49 -1.27 -16.04
C LEU A 138 -1.69 -0.33 -16.05
N GLY A 139 -2.03 0.14 -17.25
CA GLY A 139 -2.85 1.29 -17.55
C GLY A 139 -4.32 1.22 -17.31
#